data_7f69685bf305f8d3ce2323596375e347
#
_entry.id   7f69685bf305f8d3ce2323596375e347
#
_cell.length_a   1.000
_cell.length_b   1.000
_cell.length_c   1.000
_cell.angle_alpha   90.00
_cell.angle_beta   90.00
_cell.angle_gamma   90.00
#
_symmetry.space_group_name_H-M   'P 1'
#
loop_
_entity.id
_entity.type
_entity.pdbx_description
1 polymer ?
#
loop_
_entity_poly.entity_id
_entity_poly.type
_entity_poly.pdbx_seq_one_letter_code
_entity_poly.pdbx_strand_id
1 'polypeptide(L)'
;AKVQERHKQTQVMVDKVFSFAELGFHEVESSNYLAGILEAAGFDITTGSSGIPTAWFARWSNGDGPVIALGSDVDCIPKASQYPGVAYHKPIIEGAPGHGEGHNSGIPLNITAALVVQELMKENNIGGTLILWPGIAEELLGSKAWFVRDGLFQGVDMCIFTHVSSNLAVSWGQARGTGLI
;
A
#
# COMPACT_ATOMS: atom_id res chain seq x y z
N ALA A 1 -2.91 4.03 22.39
CA ALA A 1 -2.87 2.59 22.54
C ALA A 1 -2.08 1.95 21.39
N LYS A 2 -2.35 0.72 20.97
CA LYS A 2 -1.52 -0.10 20.03
C LYS A 2 -1.06 0.62 18.76
N VAL A 3 -1.89 1.44 18.11
CA VAL A 3 -1.48 2.25 16.93
C VAL A 3 -0.40 3.26 17.32
N GLN A 4 -0.56 3.94 18.45
CA GLN A 4 0.40 4.94 18.92
C GLN A 4 1.77 4.32 19.24
N GLU A 5 1.79 3.11 19.74
CA GLU A 5 3.03 2.36 20.03
C GLU A 5 3.83 2.04 18.76
N ARG A 6 3.16 1.95 17.61
CA ARG A 6 3.77 1.71 16.30
C ARG A 6 4.13 2.97 15.52
N HIS A 7 3.87 4.16 16.08
CA HIS A 7 4.09 5.44 15.39
C HIS A 7 5.49 5.56 14.78
N LYS A 8 6.54 5.20 15.54
CA LYS A 8 7.93 5.28 15.05
C LYS A 8 8.20 4.28 13.93
N GLN A 9 7.67 3.07 14.03
CA GLN A 9 7.78 2.07 12.97
C GLN A 9 7.10 2.54 11.69
N THR A 10 5.90 3.10 11.80
CA THR A 10 5.15 3.67 10.66
C THR A 10 5.95 4.78 9.98
N GLN A 11 6.48 5.72 10.75
CA GLN A 11 7.32 6.80 10.22
C GLN A 11 8.53 6.25 9.46
N VAL A 12 9.23 5.27 10.02
CA VAL A 12 10.40 4.67 9.36
C VAL A 12 10.01 4.00 8.04
N MET A 13 8.87 3.32 7.97
CA MET A 13 8.36 2.74 6.73
C MET A 13 8.08 3.82 5.68
N VAL A 14 7.38 4.88 6.06
CA VAL A 14 7.05 6.02 5.18
C VAL A 14 8.33 6.68 4.63
N ASP A 15 9.31 6.94 5.51
CA ASP A 15 10.58 7.57 5.12
C ASP A 15 11.42 6.67 4.21
N LYS A 16 11.40 5.36 4.46
CA LYS A 16 12.10 4.37 3.62
C LYS A 16 11.52 4.32 2.22
N VAL A 17 10.21 4.17 2.07
CA VAL A 17 9.57 4.15 0.76
C VAL A 17 9.78 5.50 0.04
N PHE A 18 9.67 6.62 0.75
CA PHE A 18 10.01 7.93 0.20
C PHE A 18 11.44 7.98 -0.37
N SER A 19 12.40 7.36 0.31
CA SER A 19 13.82 7.39 -0.10
C SER A 19 14.13 6.51 -1.32
N PHE A 20 13.32 5.48 -1.60
CA PHE A 20 13.52 4.62 -2.77
C PHE A 20 13.14 5.33 -4.06
N ALA A 21 12.06 6.10 -4.06
CA ALA A 21 11.62 6.96 -5.16
C ALA A 21 11.57 6.23 -6.52
N GLU A 22 10.84 5.13 -6.58
CA GLU A 22 10.79 4.22 -7.74
C GLU A 22 9.59 4.52 -8.63
N LEU A 23 9.81 4.50 -9.95
CA LEU A 23 8.75 4.64 -10.95
C LEU A 23 7.91 3.37 -11.09
N GLY A 24 6.74 3.49 -11.66
CA GLY A 24 5.85 2.38 -11.96
C GLY A 24 6.52 1.22 -12.71
N PHE A 25 6.25 -0.01 -12.30
CA PHE A 25 6.88 -1.28 -12.68
C PHE A 25 8.36 -1.43 -12.27
N HIS A 26 8.92 -0.48 -11.57
CA HIS A 26 10.30 -0.50 -11.06
C HIS A 26 10.36 -0.45 -9.52
N GLU A 27 9.25 -0.65 -8.82
CA GLU A 27 9.10 -0.55 -7.36
C GLU A 27 9.73 -1.76 -6.63
N VAL A 28 10.99 -2.08 -6.95
CA VAL A 28 11.66 -3.30 -6.47
C VAL A 28 12.01 -3.20 -4.99
N GLU A 29 12.65 -2.10 -4.58
CA GLU A 29 13.06 -1.89 -3.19
C GLU A 29 11.84 -1.67 -2.28
N SER A 30 10.87 -0.88 -2.74
CA SER A 30 9.62 -0.63 -2.03
C SER A 30 8.85 -1.92 -1.79
N SER A 31 8.67 -2.74 -2.83
CA SER A 31 7.95 -4.01 -2.76
C SER A 31 8.65 -5.02 -1.84
N ASN A 32 9.96 -5.22 -2.00
CA ASN A 32 10.73 -6.13 -1.17
C ASN A 32 10.72 -5.72 0.31
N TYR A 33 10.88 -4.42 0.57
CA TYR A 33 10.89 -3.88 1.92
C TYR A 33 9.54 -4.06 2.63
N LEU A 34 8.45 -3.70 1.98
CA LEU A 34 7.10 -3.75 2.56
C LEU A 34 6.61 -5.20 2.72
N ALA A 35 6.81 -6.05 1.71
CA ALA A 35 6.49 -7.47 1.78
C ALA A 35 7.29 -8.18 2.89
N GLY A 36 8.58 -7.87 3.03
CA GLY A 36 9.43 -8.44 4.07
C GLY A 36 8.99 -8.11 5.50
N ILE A 37 8.41 -6.92 5.73
CA ILE A 37 7.83 -6.56 7.04
C ILE A 37 6.62 -7.44 7.36
N LEU A 38 5.76 -7.68 6.37
CA LEU A 38 4.57 -8.52 6.54
C LEU A 38 4.94 -9.99 6.70
N GLU A 39 5.91 -10.49 5.93
CA GLU A 39 6.44 -11.84 6.07
C GLU A 39 6.99 -12.08 7.47
N ALA A 40 7.79 -11.14 7.99
CA ALA A 40 8.31 -11.19 9.36
C ALA A 40 7.21 -11.16 10.43
N ALA A 41 6.03 -10.60 10.11
CA ALA A 41 4.85 -10.60 10.98
C ALA A 41 3.97 -11.85 10.81
N GLY A 42 4.38 -12.80 9.96
CA GLY A 42 3.68 -14.07 9.76
C GLY A 42 2.57 -14.03 8.72
N PHE A 43 2.64 -13.10 7.78
CA PHE A 43 1.81 -13.14 6.58
C PHE A 43 2.44 -14.03 5.51
N ASP A 44 1.63 -14.79 4.81
CA ASP A 44 2.03 -15.53 3.62
C ASP A 44 2.12 -14.57 2.43
N ILE A 45 3.27 -14.50 1.77
CA ILE A 45 3.53 -13.58 0.66
C ILE A 45 3.47 -14.33 -0.68
N THR A 46 2.63 -13.87 -1.58
CA THR A 46 2.62 -14.29 -2.99
C THR A 46 3.19 -13.16 -3.84
N THR A 47 4.32 -13.39 -4.49
CA THR A 47 5.00 -12.42 -5.36
C THR A 47 4.73 -12.68 -6.84
N GLY A 48 4.99 -11.69 -7.70
CA GLY A 48 4.81 -11.81 -9.15
C GLY A 48 3.35 -11.90 -9.59
N SER A 49 2.44 -11.37 -8.79
CA SER A 49 1.01 -11.43 -9.03
C SER A 49 0.65 -10.81 -10.38
N SER A 50 -0.24 -11.46 -11.12
CA SER A 50 -0.63 -11.07 -12.50
C SER A 50 0.55 -10.96 -13.49
N GLY A 51 1.67 -11.63 -13.21
CA GLY A 51 2.87 -11.56 -14.04
C GLY A 51 3.69 -10.28 -13.86
N ILE A 52 3.39 -9.47 -12.85
CA ILE A 52 4.12 -8.25 -12.52
C ILE A 52 5.14 -8.57 -11.43
N PRO A 53 6.46 -8.51 -11.71
CA PRO A 53 7.49 -8.94 -10.76
C PRO A 53 7.46 -8.20 -9.41
N THR A 54 7.08 -6.92 -9.39
CA THR A 54 7.01 -6.08 -8.20
C THR A 54 5.68 -6.18 -7.45
N ALA A 55 4.67 -6.85 -8.03
CA ALA A 55 3.38 -7.04 -7.37
C ALA A 55 3.41 -8.20 -6.38
N TRP A 56 2.75 -8.00 -5.24
CA TRP A 56 2.60 -9.01 -4.21
C TRP A 56 1.25 -8.92 -3.52
N PHE A 57 0.83 -10.05 -2.93
CA PHE A 57 -0.31 -10.13 -2.00
C PHE A 57 0.18 -10.81 -0.73
N ALA A 58 -0.07 -10.18 0.40
CA ALA A 58 0.21 -10.70 1.72
C ALA A 58 -1.09 -11.14 2.38
N ARG A 59 -1.17 -12.39 2.85
CA ARG A 59 -2.39 -12.95 3.45
C ARG A 59 -2.08 -13.48 4.85
N TRP A 60 -2.95 -13.16 5.80
CA TRP A 60 -2.94 -13.73 7.14
C TRP A 60 -4.37 -14.06 7.57
N SER A 61 -4.56 -15.20 8.27
CA SER A 61 -5.88 -15.64 8.72
C SER A 61 -5.86 -16.08 10.18
N ASN A 62 -6.96 -15.82 10.88
CA ASN A 62 -7.24 -16.28 12.24
C ASN A 62 -8.51 -17.16 12.27
N GLY A 63 -8.66 -18.06 11.31
CA GLY A 63 -9.83 -18.91 11.18
C GLY A 63 -10.94 -18.30 10.33
N ASP A 64 -12.13 -18.89 10.38
CA ASP A 64 -13.29 -18.49 9.56
C ASP A 64 -13.78 -17.09 9.94
N GLY A 65 -14.23 -16.34 8.93
CA GLY A 65 -14.73 -14.98 9.11
C GLY A 65 -14.51 -14.13 7.86
N PRO A 66 -14.80 -12.83 7.93
CA PRO A 66 -14.70 -11.94 6.78
C PRO A 66 -13.26 -11.82 6.26
N VAL A 67 -13.15 -11.64 4.95
CA VAL A 67 -11.91 -11.39 4.23
C VAL A 67 -11.82 -9.90 3.90
N ILE A 68 -10.90 -9.20 4.54
CA ILE A 68 -10.71 -7.76 4.38
C ILE A 68 -9.39 -7.50 3.66
N ALA A 69 -9.45 -6.81 2.53
CA ALA A 69 -8.27 -6.41 1.77
C ALA A 69 -7.95 -4.93 2.00
N LEU A 70 -6.68 -4.62 2.24
CA LEU A 70 -6.15 -3.27 2.42
C LEU A 70 -5.16 -2.98 1.28
N GLY A 71 -5.43 -1.95 0.49
CA GLY A 71 -4.59 -1.57 -0.64
C GLY A 71 -4.19 -0.09 -0.60
N SER A 72 -3.09 0.22 -1.26
CA SER A 72 -2.66 1.58 -1.61
C SER A 72 -1.60 1.53 -2.69
N ASP A 73 -1.33 2.66 -3.33
CA ASP A 73 -0.31 2.78 -4.36
C ASP A 73 1.09 2.94 -3.78
N VAL A 74 2.14 2.70 -4.57
CA VAL A 74 3.55 2.74 -4.11
C VAL A 74 4.52 3.40 -5.08
N ASP A 75 4.11 3.66 -6.32
CA ASP A 75 4.97 4.24 -7.34
C ASP A 75 5.13 5.75 -7.24
N CYS A 76 6.15 6.28 -7.89
CA CYS A 76 6.49 7.69 -7.98
C CYS A 76 6.12 8.27 -9.34
N ILE A 77 5.99 9.60 -9.38
CA ILE A 77 5.91 10.36 -10.63
C ILE A 77 7.29 10.86 -11.08
N PRO A 78 7.53 10.99 -12.41
CA PRO A 78 8.78 11.51 -12.94
C PRO A 78 9.05 12.95 -12.49
N LYS A 79 10.33 13.30 -12.29
CA LYS A 79 10.78 14.68 -11.99
C LYS A 79 10.19 15.29 -10.72
N ALA A 80 9.70 14.47 -9.80
CA ALA A 80 9.08 14.92 -8.55
C ALA A 80 9.99 14.80 -7.32
N SER A 81 11.30 14.59 -7.52
CA SER A 81 12.27 14.60 -6.42
C SER A 81 12.18 15.91 -5.65
N GLN A 82 12.03 15.83 -4.33
CA GLN A 82 11.76 17.00 -3.49
C GLN A 82 12.30 16.80 -2.09
N TYR A 83 12.93 17.83 -1.52
CA TYR A 83 13.25 17.85 -0.10
C TYR A 83 11.97 17.93 0.74
N PRO A 84 11.84 17.09 1.78
CA PRO A 84 10.72 17.17 2.70
C PRO A 84 10.77 18.46 3.53
N GLY A 85 9.59 18.94 3.94
CA GLY A 85 9.46 20.06 4.89
C GLY A 85 9.70 21.46 4.30
N VAL A 86 9.82 21.61 2.97
CA VAL A 86 9.92 22.91 2.31
C VAL A 86 8.76 23.14 1.35
N ALA A 87 8.26 24.37 1.28
CA ALA A 87 7.11 24.76 0.46
C ALA A 87 7.50 25.38 -0.90
N TYR A 88 8.70 25.13 -1.37
CA TYR A 88 9.22 25.58 -2.66
C TYR A 88 9.95 24.45 -3.36
N HIS A 89 10.04 24.50 -4.68
CA HIS A 89 10.73 23.49 -5.47
C HIS A 89 12.21 23.40 -5.09
N LYS A 90 12.58 22.24 -4.56
CA LYS A 90 13.97 21.92 -4.16
C LYS A 90 14.20 20.43 -4.32
N PRO A 91 14.58 19.95 -5.49
CA PRO A 91 14.83 18.53 -5.69
C PRO A 91 16.01 18.05 -4.85
N ILE A 92 15.94 16.82 -4.34
CA ILE A 92 17.08 16.11 -3.75
C ILE A 92 18.06 15.76 -4.87
N ILE A 93 17.52 15.25 -5.98
CA ILE A 93 18.27 14.93 -7.20
C ILE A 93 17.50 15.54 -8.37
N GLU A 94 18.14 16.43 -9.12
CA GLU A 94 17.51 17.10 -10.27
C GLU A 94 17.03 16.10 -11.31
N GLY A 95 15.77 16.21 -11.72
CA GLY A 95 15.14 15.33 -12.71
C GLY A 95 14.79 13.94 -12.24
N ALA A 96 15.10 13.55 -11.00
CA ALA A 96 14.77 12.25 -10.45
C ALA A 96 13.26 12.13 -10.09
N PRO A 97 12.71 10.90 -10.02
CA PRO A 97 11.35 10.68 -9.57
C PRO A 97 11.17 11.01 -8.08
N GLY A 98 9.94 11.12 -7.65
CA GLY A 98 9.59 11.33 -6.24
C GLY A 98 8.10 11.11 -5.97
N HIS A 99 7.77 11.01 -4.69
CA HIS A 99 6.41 10.80 -4.20
C HIS A 99 5.62 12.12 -4.16
N GLY A 100 5.27 12.66 -5.33
CA GLY A 100 4.51 13.90 -5.45
C GLY A 100 3.06 13.78 -4.98
N GLU A 101 2.50 12.58 -4.98
CA GLU A 101 1.13 12.27 -4.54
C GLU A 101 1.05 11.53 -3.19
N GLY A 102 2.20 11.32 -2.53
CA GLY A 102 2.23 10.71 -1.20
C GLY A 102 2.03 9.20 -1.16
N HIS A 103 2.23 8.48 -2.26
CA HIS A 103 2.13 7.01 -2.35
C HIS A 103 3.10 6.28 -1.39
N ASN A 104 4.13 6.95 -0.89
CA ASN A 104 5.01 6.41 0.14
C ASN A 104 4.34 6.14 1.48
N SER A 105 3.12 6.65 1.72
CA SER A 105 2.47 6.59 3.04
C SER A 105 1.38 5.52 3.16
N GLY A 106 0.70 5.18 2.08
CA GLY A 106 -0.53 4.38 2.15
C GLY A 106 -0.30 2.92 2.58
N ILE A 107 0.63 2.20 1.95
CA ILE A 107 0.94 0.82 2.38
C ILE A 107 1.55 0.78 3.79
N PRO A 108 2.49 1.66 4.19
CA PRO A 108 2.93 1.77 5.58
C PRO A 108 1.79 1.97 6.59
N LEU A 109 0.80 2.81 6.27
CA LEU A 109 -0.39 2.99 7.07
C LEU A 109 -1.20 1.69 7.20
N ASN A 110 -1.43 1.02 6.07
CA ASN A 110 -2.16 -0.24 6.02
C ASN A 110 -1.45 -1.37 6.77
N ILE A 111 -0.11 -1.46 6.68
CA ILE A 111 0.69 -2.41 7.47
C ILE A 111 0.50 -2.14 8.96
N THR A 112 0.60 -0.88 9.39
CA THR A 112 0.40 -0.51 10.79
C THR A 112 -0.99 -0.92 11.28
N ALA A 113 -2.03 -0.64 10.50
CA ALA A 113 -3.41 -1.03 10.80
C ALA A 113 -3.55 -2.56 10.88
N ALA A 114 -3.03 -3.28 9.88
CA ALA A 114 -3.11 -4.73 9.81
C ALA A 114 -2.42 -5.41 11.00
N LEU A 115 -1.23 -4.95 11.40
CA LEU A 115 -0.50 -5.50 12.54
C LEU A 115 -1.26 -5.30 13.86
N VAL A 116 -1.90 -4.14 14.04
CA VAL A 116 -2.74 -3.89 15.21
C VAL A 116 -4.00 -4.75 15.19
N VAL A 117 -4.66 -4.87 14.05
CA VAL A 117 -5.85 -5.72 13.89
C VAL A 117 -5.50 -7.19 14.09
N GLN A 118 -4.36 -7.65 13.55
CA GLN A 118 -3.85 -9.01 13.77
C GLN A 118 -3.69 -9.32 15.26
N GLU A 119 -3.08 -8.41 16.04
CA GLU A 119 -2.93 -8.57 17.49
C GLU A 119 -4.30 -8.66 18.18
N LEU A 120 -5.21 -7.73 17.87
CA LEU A 120 -6.54 -7.71 18.46
C LEU A 120 -7.38 -8.95 18.10
N MET A 121 -7.27 -9.45 16.88
CA MET A 121 -7.94 -10.68 16.46
C MET A 121 -7.42 -11.89 17.25
N LYS A 122 -6.10 -12.00 17.43
CA LYS A 122 -5.49 -13.06 18.27
C LYS A 122 -5.92 -12.96 19.73
N GLU A 123 -5.84 -11.77 20.33
CA GLU A 123 -6.17 -11.54 21.74
C GLU A 123 -7.65 -11.81 22.06
N ASN A 124 -8.54 -11.56 21.13
CA ASN A 124 -10.00 -11.68 21.34
C ASN A 124 -10.64 -12.86 20.62
N ASN A 125 -9.84 -13.77 20.03
CA ASN A 125 -10.32 -14.92 19.26
C ASN A 125 -11.32 -14.53 18.14
N ILE A 126 -11.04 -13.42 17.45
CA ILE A 126 -11.85 -12.95 16.32
C ILE A 126 -11.37 -13.65 15.05
N GLY A 127 -12.24 -14.40 14.39
CA GLY A 127 -11.97 -15.04 13.11
C GLY A 127 -11.99 -14.05 11.94
N GLY A 128 -11.29 -14.38 10.86
CA GLY A 128 -11.23 -13.60 9.64
C GLY A 128 -9.86 -13.60 8.98
N THR A 129 -9.78 -12.95 7.82
CA THR A 129 -8.56 -12.87 7.02
C THR A 129 -8.23 -11.43 6.67
N LEU A 130 -6.95 -11.09 6.78
CA LEU A 130 -6.38 -9.83 6.30
C LEU A 130 -5.57 -10.08 5.04
N ILE A 131 -5.78 -9.25 4.02
CA ILE A 131 -4.99 -9.23 2.80
C ILE A 131 -4.43 -7.82 2.64
N LEU A 132 -3.12 -7.70 2.32
CA LEU A 132 -2.52 -6.44 1.91
C LEU A 132 -1.96 -6.58 0.49
N TRP A 133 -2.07 -5.50 -0.29
CA TRP A 133 -1.61 -5.49 -1.67
C TRP A 133 -1.23 -4.07 -2.12
N PRO A 134 -0.15 -3.89 -2.90
CA PRO A 134 0.23 -2.62 -3.50
C PRO A 134 -0.46 -2.40 -4.85
N GLY A 135 -0.89 -1.18 -5.12
CA GLY A 135 -1.15 -0.71 -6.47
C GLY A 135 0.19 -0.41 -7.15
N ILE A 136 0.62 -1.29 -8.03
CA ILE A 136 1.84 -1.18 -8.82
C ILE A 136 1.56 -0.36 -10.08
N ALA A 137 2.44 0.60 -10.38
CA ALA A 137 2.35 1.43 -11.59
C ALA A 137 0.99 2.13 -11.74
N GLU A 138 0.49 2.72 -10.65
CA GLU A 138 -0.78 3.44 -10.64
C GLU A 138 -0.74 4.61 -11.61
N GLU A 139 0.34 5.36 -11.62
CA GLU A 139 0.60 6.52 -12.48
C GLU A 139 0.65 6.16 -13.99
N LEU A 140 0.75 4.88 -14.29
CA LEU A 140 0.67 4.32 -15.63
C LEU A 140 -0.66 3.58 -15.89
N LEU A 141 -1.65 3.74 -15.01
CA LEU A 141 -2.94 3.04 -15.03
C LEU A 141 -2.76 1.50 -15.02
N GLY A 142 -1.70 1.03 -14.37
CA GLY A 142 -1.31 -0.38 -14.33
C GLY A 142 -1.96 -1.17 -13.19
N SER A 143 -1.64 -2.44 -13.14
CA SER A 143 -1.88 -3.48 -12.13
C SER A 143 -3.32 -3.75 -11.69
N LYS A 144 -4.07 -2.79 -11.17
CA LYS A 144 -5.39 -3.02 -10.53
C LYS A 144 -6.38 -3.75 -11.45
N ALA A 145 -6.46 -3.35 -12.72
CA ALA A 145 -7.33 -4.00 -13.69
C ALA A 145 -6.90 -5.45 -13.97
N TRP A 146 -5.61 -5.74 -13.96
CA TRP A 146 -5.07 -7.08 -14.14
C TRP A 146 -5.33 -7.96 -12.92
N PHE A 147 -5.22 -7.41 -11.70
CA PHE A 147 -5.58 -8.11 -10.47
C PHE A 147 -7.06 -8.52 -10.47
N VAL A 148 -7.95 -7.64 -10.93
CA VAL A 148 -9.38 -7.95 -11.08
C VAL A 148 -9.61 -9.03 -12.16
N ARG A 149 -8.99 -8.87 -13.34
CA ARG A 149 -9.07 -9.86 -14.42
C ARG A 149 -8.66 -11.26 -13.97
N ASP A 150 -7.59 -11.34 -13.19
CA ASP A 150 -7.00 -12.59 -12.74
C ASP A 150 -7.66 -13.14 -11.46
N GLY A 151 -8.69 -12.46 -10.97
CA GLY A 151 -9.53 -12.93 -9.85
C GLY A 151 -8.89 -12.80 -8.47
N LEU A 152 -7.88 -11.94 -8.30
CA LEU A 152 -7.15 -11.82 -7.02
C LEU A 152 -8.02 -11.26 -5.88
N PHE A 153 -9.17 -10.67 -6.19
CA PHE A 153 -10.14 -10.20 -5.23
C PHE A 153 -11.35 -11.13 -5.05
N GLN A 154 -11.33 -12.32 -5.65
CA GLN A 154 -12.41 -13.28 -5.44
C GLN A 154 -12.45 -13.74 -3.99
N GLY A 155 -13.66 -13.70 -3.39
CA GLY A 155 -13.84 -14.05 -1.97
C GLY A 155 -13.40 -12.96 -0.99
N VAL A 156 -13.08 -11.76 -1.44
CA VAL A 156 -12.88 -10.58 -0.59
C VAL A 156 -14.24 -9.96 -0.29
N ASP A 157 -14.58 -9.81 1.00
CA ASP A 157 -15.83 -9.22 1.44
C ASP A 157 -15.80 -7.70 1.44
N MET A 158 -14.63 -7.12 1.76
CA MET A 158 -14.42 -5.67 1.76
C MET A 158 -13.00 -5.34 1.31
N CYS A 159 -12.88 -4.35 0.44
CA CYS A 159 -11.59 -3.76 0.07
C CYS A 159 -11.56 -2.30 0.53
N ILE A 160 -10.57 -1.95 1.36
CA ILE A 160 -10.29 -0.59 1.80
C ILE A 160 -9.05 -0.12 1.08
N PHE A 161 -9.15 1.00 0.38
CA PHE A 161 -8.03 1.62 -0.33
C PHE A 161 -7.72 2.98 0.29
N THR A 162 -6.46 3.19 0.66
CA THR A 162 -6.02 4.44 1.29
C THR A 162 -5.23 5.29 0.31
N HIS A 163 -5.50 6.59 0.32
CA HIS A 163 -4.78 7.59 -0.46
C HIS A 163 -4.74 8.92 0.29
N VAL A 164 -3.69 9.70 0.13
CA VAL A 164 -3.61 11.05 0.69
C VAL A 164 -4.59 11.98 -0.03
N SER A 165 -5.13 12.94 0.70
CA SER A 165 -6.07 13.93 0.18
C SER A 165 -5.94 15.24 0.96
N SER A 166 -6.53 16.30 0.43
CA SER A 166 -6.61 17.59 1.10
C SER A 166 -7.61 17.62 2.27
N ASN A 167 -8.44 16.59 2.41
CA ASN A 167 -9.43 16.45 3.47
C ASN A 167 -9.50 15.00 3.96
N LEU A 168 -10.02 14.82 5.18
CA LEU A 168 -10.34 13.48 5.68
C LEU A 168 -11.75 13.11 5.20
N ALA A 169 -11.83 12.15 4.29
CA ALA A 169 -13.08 11.67 3.71
C ALA A 169 -13.04 10.16 3.48
N VAL A 170 -14.23 9.57 3.42
CA VAL A 170 -14.44 8.18 2.99
C VAL A 170 -15.47 8.20 1.88
N SER A 171 -15.17 7.51 0.77
CA SER A 171 -16.13 7.26 -0.30
C SER A 171 -16.29 5.75 -0.52
N TRP A 172 -17.48 5.32 -0.95
CA TRP A 172 -17.82 3.92 -1.19
C TRP A 172 -18.84 3.80 -2.31
N GLY A 173 -18.92 2.61 -2.91
CA GLY A 173 -19.81 2.31 -4.03
C GLY A 173 -19.14 2.50 -5.40
N GLN A 174 -19.93 2.61 -6.46
CA GLN A 174 -19.40 2.81 -7.81
C GLN A 174 -18.85 4.23 -7.95
N ALA A 175 -17.55 4.35 -8.06
CA ALA A 175 -16.94 5.58 -8.53
C ALA A 175 -17.36 5.80 -10.00
N ARG A 176 -18.11 6.86 -10.28
CA ARG A 176 -18.26 7.34 -11.65
C ARG A 176 -16.93 7.99 -12.01
N GLY A 177 -16.08 7.22 -12.70
CA GLY A 177 -14.83 7.75 -13.21
C GLY A 177 -15.12 8.92 -14.15
N THR A 178 -14.72 10.11 -13.76
CA THR A 178 -14.50 11.19 -14.69
C THR A 178 -13.14 10.93 -15.33
N GLY A 179 -13.11 10.09 -16.36
CA GLY A 179 -11.93 10.02 -17.20
C GLY A 179 -11.74 11.37 -17.87
N LEU A 180 -10.66 12.07 -17.53
CA LEU A 180 -10.14 13.10 -18.42
C LEU A 180 -9.55 12.37 -19.63
N ILE A 181 -10.21 12.52 -20.76
CA ILE A 181 -9.69 12.10 -22.07
C ILE A 181 -8.86 13.26 -22.60
#